data_7df541c700bfb8c98f5a4cadd8990832
#
_entry.id   7df541c700bfb8c98f5a4cadd8990832
#
_cell.length_a   1.000
_cell.length_b   1.000
_cell.length_c   1.000
_cell.angle_alpha   90.00
_cell.angle_beta   90.00
_cell.angle_gamma   90.00
#
_symmetry.space_group_name_H-M   'P 1'
#
loop_
_entity.id
_entity.type
_entity.pdbx_description
1 polymer ?
#
loop_
_entity_poly.entity_id
_entity_poly.type
_entity_poly.pdbx_seq_one_letter_code
_entity_poly.pdbx_strand_id
1 'polypeptide(L)'
;PGAVLPREKPCVPLSADATNIRKEGMRLIHTIAVLGGDARQRYLSELLSSAQFSVRTFGVPGLPDSAPSALEAASQADAVCLPTPAIASGAVTGLPDLTPAQLLSALPPDTVVFGGGLGTFRSLLQRTGTPYYDMLQNPALALANASVTAEGAILLALQAMPITLQDADVLLTGFGRIGKSLAGKLRALGARVTLTSRSSKNFPTIEQLSCTPDETGVYHLGLSQYDAVFNTVPAPVFSSAQTAMFRPDCPYIELASSPGGIAPDAAKPVAYIPAPGLPGKTAPKTAAAILFRAMCDSPYLSRQEVL
;
A
#
# COMPACT_ATOMS: atom_id res chain seq x y z
N PRO A 1 -5.28 -6.19 -23.53
CA PRO A 1 -4.79 -7.50 -23.16
C PRO A 1 -4.38 -7.41 -21.69
N GLY A 2 -5.26 -7.93 -20.80
CA GLY A 2 -5.02 -7.95 -19.37
C GLY A 2 -3.84 -8.89 -19.10
N ALA A 3 -2.81 -8.39 -18.44
CA ALA A 3 -1.77 -9.21 -17.89
C ALA A 3 -2.41 -10.13 -16.83
N VAL A 4 -2.74 -11.35 -17.22
CA VAL A 4 -2.99 -12.44 -16.29
C VAL A 4 -1.72 -12.54 -15.45
N LEU A 5 -1.82 -12.33 -14.15
CA LEU A 5 -0.70 -12.57 -13.24
C LEU A 5 -0.23 -14.01 -13.50
N PRO A 6 1.03 -14.25 -13.85
CA PRO A 6 1.51 -15.61 -14.08
C PRO A 6 1.25 -16.43 -12.82
N ARG A 7 0.81 -17.69 -13.00
CA ARG A 7 0.74 -18.68 -11.91
C ARG A 7 2.16 -18.86 -11.39
N GLU A 8 2.46 -18.24 -10.24
CA GLU A 8 3.80 -18.21 -9.70
C GLU A 8 4.08 -19.43 -8.82
N LYS A 9 5.32 -19.86 -8.87
CA LYS A 9 5.90 -20.91 -8.04
C LYS A 9 5.80 -20.53 -6.56
N PRO A 10 5.51 -21.48 -5.65
CA PRO A 10 5.40 -21.19 -4.22
C PRO A 10 6.74 -20.71 -3.65
N CYS A 11 6.69 -19.75 -2.73
CA CYS A 11 7.80 -19.43 -1.87
C CYS A 11 7.85 -20.47 -0.77
N VAL A 12 8.96 -21.16 -0.61
CA VAL A 12 9.18 -22.18 0.43
C VAL A 12 10.44 -21.86 1.22
N PRO A 13 10.56 -22.33 2.48
CA PRO A 13 11.80 -22.20 3.25
C PRO A 13 12.97 -22.81 2.47
N LEU A 14 14.14 -22.23 2.62
CA LEU A 14 15.37 -22.81 2.07
C LEU A 14 15.56 -24.21 2.64
N SER A 15 15.62 -25.25 1.79
CA SER A 15 16.07 -26.56 2.22
C SER A 15 17.54 -26.51 2.63
N ALA A 16 17.93 -27.39 3.55
CA ALA A 16 19.32 -27.46 4.05
C ALA A 16 20.36 -27.65 2.92
N ASP A 17 19.94 -28.13 1.75
CA ASP A 17 20.82 -28.41 0.61
C ASP A 17 21.01 -27.22 -0.35
N ALA A 18 20.29 -26.10 -0.18
CA ALA A 18 20.47 -24.89 -1.00
C ALA A 18 21.71 -24.08 -0.54
N THR A 19 22.86 -24.73 -0.41
CA THR A 19 24.05 -24.24 0.29
C THR A 19 24.97 -23.33 -0.54
N ASN A 20 24.64 -22.93 -1.77
CA ASN A 20 25.65 -22.32 -2.66
C ASN A 20 25.52 -20.81 -2.91
N ILE A 21 24.58 -20.08 -2.26
CA ILE A 21 24.52 -18.59 -2.35
C ILE A 21 24.11 -18.02 -0.97
N ARG A 22 24.79 -18.42 0.11
CA ARG A 22 24.62 -17.78 1.41
C ARG A 22 25.73 -16.77 1.64
N LYS A 23 25.37 -15.56 2.05
CA LYS A 23 26.26 -14.74 2.86
C LYS A 23 26.49 -15.55 4.15
N GLU A 24 27.74 -15.90 4.43
CA GLU A 24 28.12 -16.61 5.65
C GLU A 24 27.44 -15.93 6.87
N GLY A 25 26.71 -16.72 7.67
CA GLY A 25 26.10 -16.28 8.93
C GLY A 25 24.59 -16.03 8.93
N MET A 26 23.85 -16.16 7.82
CA MET A 26 22.40 -15.90 7.83
C MET A 26 21.61 -17.11 8.37
N ARG A 27 20.82 -16.92 9.44
CA ARG A 27 19.93 -17.94 10.04
C ARG A 27 18.79 -18.30 9.07
N LEU A 28 18.41 -19.59 9.04
CA LEU A 28 17.23 -20.03 8.31
C LEU A 28 15.97 -19.53 9.01
N ILE A 29 15.05 -18.96 8.24
CA ILE A 29 13.73 -18.56 8.73
C ILE A 29 12.80 -19.77 8.59
N HIS A 30 12.33 -20.28 9.71
CA HIS A 30 11.32 -21.33 9.81
C HIS A 30 10.02 -20.81 10.45
N THR A 31 10.17 -19.97 11.48
CA THR A 31 9.04 -19.44 12.24
C THR A 31 8.89 -17.94 11.97
N ILE A 32 7.70 -17.52 11.58
CA ILE A 32 7.37 -16.12 11.32
C ILE A 32 6.24 -15.68 12.24
N ALA A 33 6.47 -14.63 13.05
CA ALA A 33 5.42 -13.99 13.81
C ALA A 33 4.73 -12.90 12.95
N VAL A 34 3.42 -13.01 12.77
CA VAL A 34 2.59 -11.99 12.11
C VAL A 34 1.82 -11.22 13.17
N LEU A 35 2.07 -9.92 13.27
CA LEU A 35 1.57 -9.09 14.38
C LEU A 35 0.64 -7.98 13.89
N GLY A 36 -0.50 -7.83 14.54
CA GLY A 36 -1.43 -6.72 14.35
C GLY A 36 -1.98 -6.56 12.93
N GLY A 37 -2.26 -5.30 12.55
CA GLY A 37 -2.63 -4.92 11.20
C GLY A 37 -4.11 -4.98 10.87
N ASP A 38 -4.40 -5.34 9.62
CA ASP A 38 -5.75 -5.46 9.08
C ASP A 38 -5.96 -6.81 8.39
N ALA A 39 -7.04 -6.97 7.63
CA ALA A 39 -7.38 -8.22 6.95
C ALA A 39 -6.28 -8.79 6.04
N ARG A 40 -5.30 -7.97 5.61
CA ARG A 40 -4.14 -8.44 4.83
C ARG A 40 -3.29 -9.42 5.60
N GLN A 41 -3.09 -9.19 6.91
CA GLN A 41 -2.27 -10.04 7.76
C GLN A 41 -2.84 -11.45 7.89
N ARG A 42 -4.16 -11.58 7.92
CA ARG A 42 -4.82 -12.90 7.89
C ARG A 42 -4.46 -13.68 6.63
N TYR A 43 -4.68 -13.08 5.45
CA TYR A 43 -4.36 -13.75 4.18
C TYR A 43 -2.85 -13.96 3.99
N LEU A 44 -2.02 -13.08 4.53
CA LEU A 44 -0.57 -13.26 4.54
C LEU A 44 -0.16 -14.45 5.39
N SER A 45 -0.77 -14.63 6.58
CA SER A 45 -0.55 -15.80 7.44
C SER A 45 -0.93 -17.10 6.73
N GLU A 46 -2.04 -17.12 6.00
CA GLU A 46 -2.47 -18.27 5.19
C GLU A 46 -1.43 -18.61 4.09
N LEU A 47 -0.90 -17.57 3.40
CA LEU A 47 0.12 -17.74 2.36
C LEU A 47 1.45 -18.25 2.93
N LEU A 48 1.88 -17.70 4.07
CA LEU A 48 3.09 -18.15 4.77
C LEU A 48 2.97 -19.60 5.23
N SER A 49 1.84 -19.98 5.82
CA SER A 49 1.57 -21.37 6.23
C SER A 49 1.55 -22.31 5.02
N SER A 50 0.95 -21.90 3.91
CA SER A 50 0.93 -22.67 2.65
C SER A 50 2.34 -22.84 2.06
N ALA A 51 3.24 -21.89 2.32
CA ALA A 51 4.66 -21.95 1.97
C ALA A 51 5.51 -22.67 3.01
N GLN A 52 4.89 -23.46 3.93
CA GLN A 52 5.54 -24.30 4.91
C GLN A 52 6.29 -23.55 6.02
N PHE A 53 6.03 -22.27 6.23
CA PHE A 53 6.51 -21.56 7.42
C PHE A 53 5.62 -21.91 8.63
N SER A 54 6.23 -22.05 9.81
CA SER A 54 5.51 -22.02 11.08
C SER A 54 5.08 -20.60 11.37
N VAL A 55 3.77 -20.34 11.43
CA VAL A 55 3.23 -18.99 11.62
C VAL A 55 2.70 -18.81 13.02
N ARG A 56 3.17 -17.77 13.71
CA ARG A 56 2.63 -17.29 14.97
C ARG A 56 1.86 -16.01 14.75
N THR A 57 0.69 -15.89 15.35
CA THR A 57 -0.18 -14.71 15.17
C THR A 57 -0.49 -14.07 16.51
N PHE A 58 -0.55 -12.73 16.54
CA PHE A 58 -1.11 -11.97 17.64
C PHE A 58 -1.77 -10.67 17.15
N GLY A 59 -3.02 -10.45 17.59
CA GLY A 59 -3.81 -9.26 17.23
C GLY A 59 -4.13 -9.17 15.74
N VAL A 60 -4.11 -10.29 15.00
CA VAL A 60 -4.45 -10.34 13.58
C VAL A 60 -5.97 -10.49 13.42
N PRO A 61 -6.67 -9.52 12.77
CA PRO A 61 -8.11 -9.59 12.62
C PRO A 61 -8.58 -10.87 11.92
N GLY A 62 -9.50 -11.59 12.58
CA GLY A 62 -10.10 -12.83 12.04
C GLY A 62 -9.24 -14.08 12.17
N LEU A 63 -8.16 -14.03 12.95
CA LEU A 63 -7.40 -15.21 13.41
C LEU A 63 -7.32 -15.24 14.93
N PRO A 64 -7.29 -16.44 15.54
CA PRO A 64 -6.98 -16.56 16.96
C PRO A 64 -5.52 -16.19 17.22
N ASP A 65 -5.24 -15.64 18.41
CA ASP A 65 -3.87 -15.45 18.87
C ASP A 65 -3.23 -16.83 19.15
N SER A 66 -2.02 -17.02 18.63
CA SER A 66 -1.26 -18.27 18.85
C SER A 66 -0.26 -18.17 20.01
N ALA A 67 -0.21 -17.02 20.67
CA ALA A 67 0.64 -16.72 21.83
C ALA A 67 -0.11 -15.79 22.79
N PRO A 68 0.24 -15.79 24.09
CA PRO A 68 -0.40 -14.93 25.10
C PRO A 68 -0.16 -13.44 24.89
N SER A 69 0.90 -13.06 24.15
CA SER A 69 1.23 -11.67 23.84
C SER A 69 1.99 -11.53 22.52
N ALA A 70 1.98 -10.31 21.96
CA ALA A 70 2.78 -9.99 20.78
C ALA A 70 4.29 -10.17 21.02
N LEU A 71 4.76 -9.86 22.23
CA LEU A 71 6.17 -10.02 22.60
C LEU A 71 6.57 -11.48 22.67
N GLU A 72 5.69 -12.34 23.18
CA GLU A 72 5.94 -13.78 23.22
C GLU A 72 5.91 -14.38 21.81
N ALA A 73 4.96 -13.99 20.97
CA ALA A 73 4.95 -14.41 19.58
C ALA A 73 6.25 -14.03 18.85
N ALA A 74 6.75 -12.81 19.08
CA ALA A 74 7.98 -12.30 18.48
C ALA A 74 9.24 -12.97 19.02
N SER A 75 9.31 -13.24 20.35
CA SER A 75 10.49 -13.83 21.00
C SER A 75 10.78 -15.27 20.59
N GLN A 76 9.81 -15.95 19.96
CA GLN A 76 9.92 -17.33 19.50
C GLN A 76 9.95 -17.44 17.98
N ALA A 77 10.26 -16.35 17.28
CA ALA A 77 10.25 -16.31 15.82
C ALA A 77 11.62 -15.95 15.24
N ASP A 78 11.92 -16.51 14.07
CA ASP A 78 13.12 -16.17 13.28
C ASP A 78 12.89 -14.87 12.49
N ALA A 79 11.64 -14.55 12.21
CA ALA A 79 11.25 -13.28 11.58
C ALA A 79 9.93 -12.76 12.14
N VAL A 80 9.77 -11.43 12.11
CA VAL A 80 8.52 -10.76 12.47
C VAL A 80 7.98 -10.03 11.26
N CYS A 81 6.71 -10.23 10.91
CA CYS A 81 6.02 -9.53 9.86
C CYS A 81 5.03 -8.50 10.45
N LEU A 82 5.31 -7.24 10.23
CA LEU A 82 4.52 -6.09 10.66
C LEU A 82 3.58 -5.62 9.55
N PRO A 83 2.54 -4.85 9.91
CA PRO A 83 1.58 -4.28 8.96
C PRO A 83 2.18 -3.30 7.95
N THR A 84 1.32 -2.74 7.12
CA THR A 84 1.61 -1.64 6.20
C THR A 84 0.53 -0.56 6.34
N PRO A 85 0.85 0.61 6.96
CA PRO A 85 2.15 0.98 7.56
C PRO A 85 2.46 0.14 8.80
N ALA A 86 3.76 -0.08 9.07
CA ALA A 86 4.19 -0.88 10.22
C ALA A 86 3.89 -0.18 11.55
N ILE A 87 4.11 1.13 11.59
CA ILE A 87 3.93 1.98 12.77
C ILE A 87 2.89 3.05 12.47
N ALA A 88 1.94 3.20 13.38
CA ALA A 88 0.95 4.28 13.39
C ALA A 88 0.82 4.84 14.81
N SER A 89 0.77 6.17 14.95
CA SER A 89 0.62 6.85 16.26
C SER A 89 1.63 6.39 17.34
N GLY A 90 2.85 6.04 16.92
CA GLY A 90 3.93 5.63 17.83
C GLY A 90 3.90 4.15 18.27
N ALA A 91 2.93 3.37 17.83
CA ALA A 91 2.79 1.95 18.14
C ALA A 91 2.75 1.09 16.87
N VAL A 92 2.87 -0.22 17.01
CA VAL A 92 2.65 -1.17 15.91
C VAL A 92 1.19 -1.08 15.46
N THR A 93 0.97 -0.93 14.17
CA THR A 93 -0.39 -0.77 13.62
C THR A 93 -1.28 -1.95 13.99
N GLY A 94 -2.42 -1.66 14.62
CA GLY A 94 -3.35 -2.67 15.14
C GLY A 94 -3.02 -3.18 16.55
N LEU A 95 -1.93 -2.70 17.17
CA LEU A 95 -1.50 -3.04 18.54
C LEU A 95 -1.09 -1.77 19.28
N PRO A 96 -2.04 -0.98 19.79
CA PRO A 96 -1.78 0.36 20.34
C PRO A 96 -0.88 0.36 21.58
N ASP A 97 -0.82 -0.76 22.30
CA ASP A 97 0.00 -0.91 23.50
C ASP A 97 1.42 -1.44 23.21
N LEU A 98 1.73 -1.74 21.95
CA LEU A 98 3.03 -2.26 21.55
C LEU A 98 3.86 -1.19 20.84
N THR A 99 4.83 -0.64 21.56
CA THR A 99 5.79 0.31 20.99
C THR A 99 6.89 -0.41 20.20
N PRO A 100 7.52 0.25 19.20
CA PRO A 100 8.68 -0.27 18.48
C PRO A 100 9.85 -0.68 19.40
N ALA A 101 10.07 0.07 20.49
CA ALA A 101 11.14 -0.22 21.44
C ALA A 101 10.89 -1.50 22.25
N GLN A 102 9.65 -1.70 22.72
CA GLN A 102 9.24 -2.92 23.41
C GLN A 102 9.36 -4.14 22.49
N LEU A 103 8.87 -4.02 21.23
CA LEU A 103 9.02 -5.10 20.26
C LEU A 103 10.48 -5.46 20.06
N LEU A 104 11.34 -4.46 19.80
CA LEU A 104 12.76 -4.68 19.56
C LEU A 104 13.46 -5.38 20.73
N SER A 105 13.11 -5.03 21.97
CA SER A 105 13.72 -5.65 23.17
C SER A 105 13.34 -7.13 23.37
N ALA A 106 12.28 -7.59 22.72
CA ALA A 106 11.82 -8.98 22.77
C ALA A 106 12.36 -9.84 21.63
N LEU A 107 12.97 -9.23 20.60
CA LEU A 107 13.47 -9.99 19.45
C LEU A 107 14.72 -10.78 19.81
N PRO A 108 14.78 -12.07 19.47
CA PRO A 108 16.02 -12.83 19.49
C PRO A 108 17.11 -12.19 18.61
N PRO A 109 18.39 -12.47 18.87
CA PRO A 109 19.47 -12.10 17.94
C PRO A 109 19.16 -12.58 16.52
N ASP A 110 19.52 -11.76 15.53
CA ASP A 110 19.37 -12.04 14.08
C ASP A 110 17.92 -12.18 13.56
N THR A 111 16.91 -11.91 14.40
CA THR A 111 15.51 -11.90 13.96
C THR A 111 15.31 -10.83 12.86
N VAL A 112 14.73 -11.25 11.72
CA VAL A 112 14.46 -10.34 10.59
C VAL A 112 13.13 -9.64 10.77
N VAL A 113 13.10 -8.31 10.63
CA VAL A 113 11.85 -7.53 10.68
C VAL A 113 11.39 -7.19 9.27
N PHE A 114 10.28 -7.78 8.84
CA PHE A 114 9.54 -7.37 7.64
C PHE A 114 8.46 -6.37 8.02
N GLY A 115 8.31 -5.30 7.23
CA GLY A 115 7.23 -4.33 7.43
C GLY A 115 7.09 -3.40 6.24
N GLY A 116 5.96 -2.72 6.13
CA GLY A 116 5.78 -1.72 5.09
C GLY A 116 5.74 -0.32 5.70
N GLY A 117 6.65 0.57 5.29
CA GLY A 117 6.70 1.93 5.85
C GLY A 117 7.10 1.92 7.32
N LEU A 118 8.29 1.45 7.60
CA LEU A 118 8.84 1.30 8.95
C LEU A 118 8.98 2.64 9.71
N GLY A 119 8.96 3.79 9.01
CA GLY A 119 9.01 5.10 9.64
C GLY A 119 10.19 5.28 10.59
N THR A 120 9.94 5.79 11.80
CA THR A 120 10.96 6.00 12.84
C THR A 120 11.56 4.69 13.35
N PHE A 121 10.85 3.57 13.24
CA PHE A 121 11.34 2.24 13.64
C PHE A 121 12.56 1.81 12.83
N ARG A 122 12.66 2.20 11.55
CA ARG A 122 13.85 1.95 10.73
C ARG A 122 15.15 2.45 11.38
N SER A 123 15.13 3.67 11.93
CA SER A 123 16.31 4.25 12.58
C SER A 123 16.69 3.47 13.85
N LEU A 124 15.72 2.91 14.56
CA LEU A 124 15.96 2.09 15.72
C LEU A 124 16.59 0.74 15.33
N LEU A 125 16.05 0.06 14.32
CA LEU A 125 16.59 -1.19 13.77
C LEU A 125 18.04 -1.02 13.25
N GLN A 126 18.31 0.09 12.58
CA GLN A 126 19.67 0.41 12.11
C GLN A 126 20.67 0.59 13.25
N ARG A 127 20.29 1.29 14.32
CA ARG A 127 21.16 1.51 15.49
C ARG A 127 21.49 0.23 16.25
N THR A 128 20.58 -0.71 16.28
CA THR A 128 20.80 -2.01 16.96
C THR A 128 21.39 -3.07 16.06
N GLY A 129 21.57 -2.78 14.76
CA GLY A 129 22.04 -3.79 13.80
C GLY A 129 21.02 -4.87 13.47
N THR A 130 19.73 -4.70 13.88
CA THR A 130 18.68 -5.68 13.64
C THR A 130 18.37 -5.76 12.14
N PRO A 131 18.39 -6.96 11.51
CA PRO A 131 18.09 -7.12 10.11
C PRO A 131 16.64 -6.72 9.81
N TYR A 132 16.41 -6.00 8.73
CA TYR A 132 15.04 -5.63 8.34
C TYR A 132 14.86 -5.51 6.82
N TYR A 133 13.61 -5.63 6.38
CA TYR A 133 13.21 -5.37 5.00
C TYR A 133 11.95 -4.51 4.97
N ASP A 134 12.09 -3.28 4.48
CA ASP A 134 10.95 -2.39 4.26
C ASP A 134 10.32 -2.68 2.90
N MET A 135 9.22 -3.42 2.91
CA MET A 135 8.52 -3.86 1.71
C MET A 135 8.07 -2.71 0.81
N LEU A 136 7.76 -1.53 1.37
CA LEU A 136 7.38 -0.36 0.55
C LEU A 136 8.55 0.24 -0.25
N GLN A 137 9.79 -0.15 0.03
CA GLN A 137 10.94 0.21 -0.80
C GLN A 137 11.06 -0.69 -2.06
N ASN A 138 10.28 -1.77 -2.14
CA ASN A 138 10.24 -2.62 -3.34
C ASN A 138 9.42 -1.93 -4.44
N PRO A 139 10.04 -1.55 -5.59
CA PRO A 139 9.34 -0.86 -6.68
C PRO A 139 8.20 -1.68 -7.30
N ALA A 140 8.37 -3.01 -7.37
CA ALA A 140 7.35 -3.91 -7.92
C ALA A 140 6.11 -3.96 -7.02
N LEU A 141 6.32 -4.03 -5.68
CA LEU A 141 5.22 -3.91 -4.72
C LEU A 141 4.49 -2.58 -4.86
N ALA A 142 5.24 -1.48 -4.97
CA ALA A 142 4.64 -0.15 -5.06
C ALA A 142 3.80 0.02 -6.34
N LEU A 143 4.23 -0.59 -7.45
CA LEU A 143 3.47 -0.59 -8.70
C LEU A 143 2.21 -1.48 -8.60
N ALA A 144 2.32 -2.68 -8.04
CA ALA A 144 1.20 -3.59 -7.84
C ALA A 144 0.15 -2.99 -6.89
N ASN A 145 0.56 -2.40 -5.78
CA ASN A 145 -0.33 -1.70 -4.85
C ASN A 145 -1.05 -0.50 -5.50
N ALA A 146 -0.41 0.20 -6.43
CA ALA A 146 -1.05 1.30 -7.16
C ALA A 146 -2.25 0.80 -7.98
N SER A 147 -2.18 -0.39 -8.57
CA SER A 147 -3.30 -0.99 -9.30
C SER A 147 -4.47 -1.34 -8.37
N VAL A 148 -4.19 -1.94 -7.22
CA VAL A 148 -5.22 -2.26 -6.22
C VAL A 148 -5.86 -1.00 -5.65
N THR A 149 -5.04 0.02 -5.36
CA THR A 149 -5.52 1.33 -4.89
C THR A 149 -6.45 1.98 -5.91
N ALA A 150 -6.12 1.91 -7.20
CA ALA A 150 -6.93 2.48 -8.27
C ALA A 150 -8.31 1.79 -8.36
N GLU A 151 -8.39 0.47 -8.20
CA GLU A 151 -9.67 -0.25 -8.16
C GLU A 151 -10.52 0.13 -6.95
N GLY A 152 -9.89 0.24 -5.79
CA GLY A 152 -10.57 0.70 -4.59
C GLY A 152 -11.07 2.16 -4.71
N ALA A 153 -10.33 3.02 -5.39
CA ALA A 153 -10.77 4.39 -5.66
C ALA A 153 -11.99 4.44 -6.59
N ILE A 154 -11.99 3.61 -7.63
CA ILE A 154 -13.14 3.48 -8.54
C ILE A 154 -14.38 2.96 -7.79
N LEU A 155 -14.21 1.99 -6.91
CA LEU A 155 -15.32 1.50 -6.07
C LEU A 155 -15.94 2.63 -5.24
N LEU A 156 -15.11 3.47 -4.60
CA LEU A 156 -15.61 4.60 -3.80
C LEU A 156 -16.35 5.62 -4.68
N ALA A 157 -15.84 5.90 -5.89
CA ALA A 157 -16.52 6.78 -6.82
C ALA A 157 -17.89 6.25 -7.23
N LEU A 158 -17.97 4.98 -7.64
CA LEU A 158 -19.21 4.33 -8.04
C LEU A 158 -20.27 4.28 -6.91
N GLN A 159 -19.82 4.20 -5.66
CA GLN A 159 -20.72 4.27 -4.50
C GLN A 159 -21.22 5.68 -4.18
N ALA A 160 -20.44 6.71 -4.53
CA ALA A 160 -20.74 8.09 -4.20
C ALA A 160 -21.43 8.87 -5.33
N MET A 161 -21.22 8.46 -6.58
CA MET A 161 -21.79 9.12 -7.76
C MET A 161 -23.20 8.60 -8.04
N PRO A 162 -24.17 9.47 -8.34
CA PRO A 162 -25.50 9.04 -8.80
C PRO A 162 -25.52 8.66 -10.29
N ILE A 163 -24.40 8.79 -11.00
CA ILE A 163 -24.24 8.51 -12.43
C ILE A 163 -23.13 7.45 -12.65
N THR A 164 -23.10 6.89 -13.86
CA THR A 164 -22.03 5.97 -14.28
C THR A 164 -20.73 6.71 -14.54
N LEU A 165 -19.60 5.99 -14.52
CA LEU A 165 -18.31 6.53 -14.99
C LEU A 165 -18.27 6.68 -16.52
N GLN A 166 -19.08 5.95 -17.26
CA GLN A 166 -19.22 6.15 -18.70
C GLN A 166 -19.66 7.58 -18.99
N ASP A 167 -18.88 8.30 -19.81
CA ASP A 167 -19.06 9.71 -20.17
C ASP A 167 -18.98 10.73 -19.03
N ALA A 168 -18.62 10.31 -17.81
CA ALA A 168 -18.39 11.22 -16.69
C ALA A 168 -17.10 12.05 -16.91
N ASP A 169 -17.13 13.32 -16.50
CA ASP A 169 -15.96 14.20 -16.48
C ASP A 169 -15.21 14.03 -15.16
N VAL A 170 -13.98 13.50 -15.22
CA VAL A 170 -13.19 13.16 -14.05
C VAL A 170 -11.91 13.97 -14.00
N LEU A 171 -11.66 14.64 -12.87
CA LEU A 171 -10.38 15.26 -12.57
C LEU A 171 -9.51 14.27 -11.76
N LEU A 172 -8.31 14.00 -12.26
CA LEU A 172 -7.32 13.18 -11.58
C LEU A 172 -6.04 14.00 -11.37
N THR A 173 -5.70 14.30 -10.12
CA THR A 173 -4.49 15.05 -9.81
C THR A 173 -3.32 14.14 -9.50
N GLY A 174 -2.19 14.41 -10.21
CA GLY A 174 -0.92 13.72 -10.01
C GLY A 174 -0.64 12.59 -10.99
N PHE A 175 0.52 12.67 -11.66
CA PHE A 175 0.98 11.73 -12.68
C PHE A 175 1.96 10.71 -12.11
N GLY A 176 1.67 10.23 -10.88
CA GLY A 176 2.42 9.19 -10.19
C GLY A 176 1.96 7.76 -10.54
N ARG A 177 2.44 6.76 -9.79
CA ARG A 177 2.07 5.35 -9.98
C ARG A 177 0.56 5.12 -9.88
N ILE A 178 -0.09 5.67 -8.84
CA ILE A 178 -1.55 5.56 -8.66
C ILE A 178 -2.26 6.31 -9.77
N GLY A 179 -1.88 7.55 -10.06
CA GLY A 179 -2.51 8.36 -11.11
C GLY A 179 -2.46 7.66 -12.48
N LYS A 180 -1.32 7.12 -12.88
CA LYS A 180 -1.19 6.38 -14.16
C LYS A 180 -2.09 5.13 -14.21
N SER A 181 -2.12 4.36 -13.13
CA SER A 181 -2.97 3.14 -13.05
C SER A 181 -4.45 3.50 -13.08
N LEU A 182 -4.85 4.53 -12.32
CA LEU A 182 -6.23 4.98 -12.22
C LEU A 182 -6.72 5.59 -13.55
N ALA A 183 -5.89 6.42 -14.20
CA ALA A 183 -6.20 7.00 -15.50
C ALA A 183 -6.57 5.94 -16.54
N GLY A 184 -5.73 4.90 -16.69
CA GLY A 184 -5.99 3.81 -17.63
C GLY A 184 -7.30 3.07 -17.33
N LYS A 185 -7.60 2.81 -16.05
CA LYS A 185 -8.83 2.12 -15.64
C LYS A 185 -10.07 2.98 -15.84
N LEU A 186 -10.02 4.27 -15.51
CA LEU A 186 -11.12 5.23 -15.73
C LEU A 186 -11.42 5.37 -17.22
N ARG A 187 -10.38 5.47 -18.07
CA ARG A 187 -10.53 5.51 -19.53
C ARG A 187 -11.17 4.24 -20.06
N ALA A 188 -10.78 3.07 -19.57
CA ALA A 188 -11.37 1.79 -19.96
C ALA A 188 -12.86 1.69 -19.56
N LEU A 189 -13.28 2.39 -18.51
CA LEU A 189 -14.68 2.51 -18.09
C LEU A 189 -15.44 3.64 -18.85
N GLY A 190 -14.81 4.30 -19.84
CA GLY A 190 -15.43 5.31 -20.68
C GLY A 190 -15.46 6.72 -20.10
N ALA A 191 -14.80 7.00 -18.99
CA ALA A 191 -14.74 8.35 -18.42
C ALA A 191 -13.90 9.31 -19.29
N ARG A 192 -14.25 10.58 -19.33
CA ARG A 192 -13.41 11.67 -19.86
C ARG A 192 -12.49 12.15 -18.75
N VAL A 193 -11.21 11.82 -18.84
CA VAL A 193 -10.25 12.06 -17.76
C VAL A 193 -9.37 13.25 -18.06
N THR A 194 -9.42 14.29 -17.22
CA THR A 194 -8.41 15.33 -17.15
C THR A 194 -7.38 14.92 -16.11
N LEU A 195 -6.12 14.74 -16.54
CA LEU A 195 -5.03 14.29 -15.69
C LEU A 195 -3.98 15.38 -15.52
N THR A 196 -3.75 15.80 -14.26
CA THR A 196 -2.85 16.92 -14.03
C THR A 196 -1.41 16.49 -13.71
N SER A 197 -0.48 17.33 -14.14
CA SER A 197 0.94 17.21 -13.82
C SER A 197 1.55 18.58 -13.55
N ARG A 198 2.51 18.67 -12.63
CA ARG A 198 3.32 19.88 -12.41
C ARG A 198 4.31 20.18 -13.53
N SER A 199 4.58 19.21 -14.39
CA SER A 199 5.53 19.36 -15.49
C SER A 199 4.82 19.09 -16.81
N SER A 200 4.83 20.08 -17.70
CA SER A 200 4.32 19.96 -19.07
C SER A 200 5.05 18.91 -19.91
N LYS A 201 6.28 18.50 -19.50
CA LYS A 201 7.00 17.38 -20.14
C LYS A 201 6.22 16.06 -20.08
N ASN A 202 5.29 15.91 -19.14
CA ASN A 202 4.43 14.74 -19.02
C ASN A 202 3.20 14.78 -19.93
N PHE A 203 2.84 15.93 -20.51
CA PHE A 203 1.62 16.11 -21.29
C PHE A 203 1.52 15.16 -22.48
N PRO A 204 2.56 14.96 -23.30
CA PRO A 204 2.48 14.00 -24.39
C PRO A 204 2.21 12.56 -23.93
N THR A 205 2.74 12.17 -22.77
CA THR A 205 2.47 10.84 -22.19
C THR A 205 1.05 10.73 -21.63
N ILE A 206 0.49 11.81 -21.11
CA ILE A 206 -0.91 11.89 -20.64
C ILE A 206 -1.86 11.76 -21.84
N GLU A 207 -1.58 12.43 -22.94
CA GLU A 207 -2.35 12.30 -24.18
C GLU A 207 -2.32 10.88 -24.76
N GLN A 208 -1.15 10.20 -24.70
CA GLN A 208 -1.04 8.79 -25.10
C GLN A 208 -1.92 7.85 -24.27
N LEU A 209 -2.27 8.23 -23.02
CA LEU A 209 -3.26 7.53 -22.20
C LEU A 209 -4.71 7.91 -22.56
N SER A 210 -4.92 8.69 -23.63
CA SER A 210 -6.21 9.24 -24.03
C SER A 210 -6.85 10.11 -22.94
N CYS A 211 -6.04 10.80 -22.14
CA CYS A 211 -6.44 11.75 -21.12
C CYS A 211 -6.13 13.18 -21.60
N THR A 212 -6.93 14.16 -21.14
CA THR A 212 -6.65 15.57 -21.36
C THR A 212 -5.61 16.04 -20.33
N PRO A 213 -4.43 16.54 -20.76
CA PRO A 213 -3.45 17.06 -19.80
C PRO A 213 -3.88 18.42 -19.27
N ASP A 214 -3.57 18.68 -17.97
CA ASP A 214 -3.71 20.00 -17.38
C ASP A 214 -2.62 20.25 -16.33
N GLU A 215 -2.44 21.52 -15.95
CA GLU A 215 -1.43 21.91 -14.98
C GLU A 215 -1.96 21.81 -13.55
N THR A 216 -1.25 21.09 -12.70
CA THR A 216 -1.61 20.93 -11.28
C THR A 216 -1.57 22.29 -10.57
N GLY A 217 -2.69 22.67 -9.95
CA GLY A 217 -2.86 23.95 -9.23
C GLY A 217 -3.44 25.07 -10.07
N VAL A 218 -3.42 24.98 -11.40
CA VAL A 218 -3.98 25.98 -12.32
C VAL A 218 -5.42 25.64 -12.72
N TYR A 219 -5.64 24.40 -13.20
CA TYR A 219 -6.96 23.89 -13.62
C TYR A 219 -7.65 24.75 -14.68
N HIS A 220 -7.06 24.83 -15.86
CA HIS A 220 -7.49 25.70 -16.98
C HIS A 220 -8.95 25.48 -17.40
N LEU A 221 -9.46 24.26 -17.27
CA LEU A 221 -10.83 23.91 -17.65
C LEU A 221 -11.88 24.28 -16.59
N GLY A 222 -11.44 24.79 -15.41
CA GLY A 222 -12.33 25.07 -14.27
C GLY A 222 -12.69 23.81 -13.49
N LEU A 223 -13.20 23.99 -12.26
CA LEU A 223 -13.41 22.87 -11.31
C LEU A 223 -14.88 22.45 -11.17
N SER A 224 -15.82 23.30 -11.60
CA SER A 224 -17.26 23.04 -11.47
C SER A 224 -17.82 22.03 -12.48
N GLN A 225 -17.05 21.69 -13.52
CA GLN A 225 -17.51 20.77 -14.56
C GLN A 225 -17.35 19.29 -14.21
N TYR A 226 -16.51 18.95 -13.22
CA TYR A 226 -16.19 17.57 -12.94
C TYR A 226 -17.26 16.87 -12.13
N ASP A 227 -17.51 15.60 -12.49
CA ASP A 227 -18.44 14.69 -11.82
C ASP A 227 -17.77 13.93 -10.67
N ALA A 228 -16.43 13.77 -10.73
CA ALA A 228 -15.62 13.22 -9.65
C ALA A 228 -14.20 13.78 -9.68
N VAL A 229 -13.59 13.89 -8.50
CA VAL A 229 -12.20 14.30 -8.32
C VAL A 229 -11.43 13.24 -7.55
N PHE A 230 -10.26 12.84 -8.08
CA PHE A 230 -9.34 11.95 -7.38
C PHE A 230 -8.01 12.67 -7.14
N ASN A 231 -7.62 12.79 -5.88
CA ASN A 231 -6.32 13.37 -5.56
C ASN A 231 -5.29 12.30 -5.18
N THR A 232 -4.14 12.30 -5.87
CA THR A 232 -3.00 11.44 -5.55
C THR A 232 -1.76 12.21 -5.10
N VAL A 233 -1.86 13.54 -4.97
CA VAL A 233 -0.73 14.42 -4.63
C VAL A 233 -0.72 14.68 -3.13
N PRO A 234 0.34 14.26 -2.39
CA PRO A 234 0.45 14.47 -0.95
C PRO A 234 1.01 15.88 -0.62
N ALA A 235 0.43 16.90 -1.23
CA ALA A 235 0.76 18.31 -1.00
C ALA A 235 -0.44 19.18 -1.39
N PRO A 236 -0.62 20.37 -0.77
CA PRO A 236 -1.71 21.28 -1.12
C PRO A 236 -1.68 21.65 -2.61
N VAL A 237 -2.71 21.26 -3.34
CA VAL A 237 -2.91 21.57 -4.76
C VAL A 237 -4.25 22.27 -4.99
N PHE A 238 -5.11 22.35 -3.97
CA PHE A 238 -6.37 23.06 -4.00
C PHE A 238 -6.43 24.10 -2.90
N SER A 239 -6.55 25.37 -3.26
CA SER A 239 -6.78 26.51 -2.37
C SER A 239 -8.25 26.59 -1.92
N SER A 240 -8.55 27.47 -0.95
CA SER A 240 -9.92 27.75 -0.48
C SER A 240 -10.83 28.20 -1.63
N ALA A 241 -10.34 29.07 -2.52
CA ALA A 241 -11.11 29.52 -3.68
C ALA A 241 -11.43 28.36 -4.64
N GLN A 242 -10.49 27.44 -4.83
CA GLN A 242 -10.66 26.28 -5.72
C GLN A 242 -11.57 25.22 -5.11
N THR A 243 -11.48 24.94 -3.80
CA THR A 243 -12.38 23.97 -3.16
C THR A 243 -13.83 24.44 -3.17
N ALA A 244 -14.08 25.73 -3.11
CA ALA A 244 -15.42 26.33 -3.20
C ALA A 244 -16.05 26.21 -4.62
N MET A 245 -15.27 25.90 -5.64
CA MET A 245 -15.76 25.70 -7.00
C MET A 245 -16.30 24.29 -7.28
N PHE A 246 -16.00 23.31 -6.42
CA PHE A 246 -16.52 21.96 -6.60
C PHE A 246 -18.04 21.95 -6.36
N ARG A 247 -18.76 21.22 -7.18
CA ARG A 247 -20.20 21.00 -6.96
C ARG A 247 -20.40 20.20 -5.67
N PRO A 248 -21.47 20.45 -4.92
CA PRO A 248 -21.77 19.73 -3.69
C PRO A 248 -21.93 18.20 -3.85
N ASP A 249 -22.35 17.76 -5.03
CA ASP A 249 -22.58 16.36 -5.41
C ASP A 249 -21.35 15.69 -6.06
N CYS A 250 -20.26 16.45 -6.28
CA CYS A 250 -19.02 15.93 -6.85
C CYS A 250 -18.17 15.25 -5.76
N PRO A 251 -18.01 13.92 -5.74
CA PRO A 251 -17.16 13.25 -4.79
C PRO A 251 -15.68 13.62 -5.00
N TYR A 252 -15.04 14.09 -3.93
CA TYR A 252 -13.62 14.33 -3.86
C TYR A 252 -12.95 13.18 -3.09
N ILE A 253 -12.26 12.30 -3.80
CA ILE A 253 -11.64 11.09 -3.24
C ILE A 253 -10.16 11.38 -2.97
N GLU A 254 -9.81 11.44 -1.67
CA GLU A 254 -8.45 11.73 -1.22
C GLU A 254 -7.64 10.43 -1.08
N LEU A 255 -6.81 10.14 -2.08
CA LEU A 255 -5.93 8.96 -2.12
C LEU A 255 -4.53 9.26 -1.58
N ALA A 256 -4.17 10.53 -1.50
CA ALA A 256 -2.85 10.91 -1.02
C ALA A 256 -2.73 10.74 0.50
N SER A 257 -1.50 10.46 0.94
CA SER A 257 -1.17 10.53 2.36
C SER A 257 -1.20 11.97 2.87
N SER A 258 -1.25 12.14 4.19
CA SER A 258 -1.14 13.46 4.84
C SER A 258 0.07 14.27 4.28
N PRO A 259 -0.10 15.57 4.03
CA PRO A 259 -1.25 16.42 4.37
C PRO A 259 -2.46 16.30 3.42
N GLY A 260 -2.38 15.60 2.30
CA GLY A 260 -3.42 15.56 1.28
C GLY A 260 -3.34 16.72 0.30
N GLY A 261 -4.36 16.82 -0.60
CA GLY A 261 -4.37 17.81 -1.69
C GLY A 261 -5.02 19.14 -1.34
N ILE A 262 -5.74 19.24 -0.24
CA ILE A 262 -6.48 20.45 0.17
C ILE A 262 -5.59 21.29 1.08
N ALA A 263 -5.53 22.61 0.81
CA ALA A 263 -4.77 23.53 1.65
C ALA A 263 -5.31 23.52 3.10
N PRO A 264 -4.43 23.67 4.12
CA PRO A 264 -4.82 23.55 5.52
C PRO A 264 -5.89 24.55 5.98
N ASP A 265 -5.95 25.72 5.35
CA ASP A 265 -6.90 26.80 5.59
C ASP A 265 -8.18 26.68 4.74
N ALA A 266 -8.23 25.71 3.82
CA ALA A 266 -9.37 25.51 2.95
C ALA A 266 -10.41 24.56 3.57
N ALA A 267 -11.69 24.89 3.38
CA ALA A 267 -12.78 23.97 3.70
C ALA A 267 -12.73 22.74 2.77
N LYS A 268 -12.98 21.58 3.34
CA LYS A 268 -13.14 20.36 2.54
C LYS A 268 -14.42 20.46 1.70
N PRO A 269 -14.41 19.92 0.46
CA PRO A 269 -15.62 19.76 -0.34
C PRO A 269 -16.72 19.00 0.41
N VAL A 270 -17.99 19.28 0.08
CA VAL A 270 -19.14 18.64 0.75
C VAL A 270 -19.06 17.11 0.67
N ALA A 271 -18.74 16.58 -0.50
CA ALA A 271 -18.59 15.14 -0.73
C ALA A 271 -17.11 14.68 -0.60
N TYR A 272 -16.41 15.09 0.48
CA TYR A 272 -15.03 14.70 0.73
C TYR A 272 -14.95 13.26 1.29
N ILE A 273 -14.22 12.38 0.60
CA ILE A 273 -14.04 10.97 0.93
C ILE A 273 -12.55 10.67 1.18
N PRO A 274 -12.12 10.56 2.45
CA PRO A 274 -10.76 10.12 2.76
C PRO A 274 -10.60 8.62 2.44
N ALA A 275 -9.60 8.28 1.65
CA ALA A 275 -9.41 6.93 1.13
C ALA A 275 -8.06 6.28 1.54
N PRO A 276 -7.67 6.29 2.83
CA PRO A 276 -6.43 5.65 3.27
C PRO A 276 -6.57 4.13 3.29
N GLY A 277 -5.49 3.44 2.90
CA GLY A 277 -5.37 1.99 3.08
C GLY A 277 -6.30 1.15 2.20
N LEU A 278 -6.72 1.65 1.05
CA LEU A 278 -7.64 0.98 0.13
C LEU A 278 -7.26 -0.48 -0.17
N PRO A 279 -5.99 -0.85 -0.41
CA PRO A 279 -5.66 -2.26 -0.67
C PRO A 279 -6.10 -3.22 0.43
N GLY A 280 -5.96 -2.83 1.70
CA GLY A 280 -6.42 -3.65 2.83
C GLY A 280 -7.95 -3.69 3.00
N LYS A 281 -8.65 -2.66 2.55
CA LYS A 281 -10.10 -2.51 2.70
C LYS A 281 -10.88 -3.15 1.56
N THR A 282 -10.39 -3.05 0.33
CA THR A 282 -11.14 -3.43 -0.87
C THR A 282 -10.70 -4.77 -1.47
N ALA A 283 -9.41 -5.11 -1.36
CA ALA A 283 -8.86 -6.34 -1.91
C ALA A 283 -7.75 -6.94 -1.01
N PRO A 284 -8.04 -7.26 0.26
CA PRO A 284 -7.02 -7.68 1.23
C PRO A 284 -6.27 -8.94 0.82
N LYS A 285 -6.92 -9.89 0.15
CA LYS A 285 -6.27 -11.11 -0.35
C LYS A 285 -5.24 -10.82 -1.44
N THR A 286 -5.57 -9.97 -2.42
CA THR A 286 -4.64 -9.52 -3.46
C THR A 286 -3.50 -8.73 -2.85
N ALA A 287 -3.80 -7.81 -1.93
CA ALA A 287 -2.78 -7.02 -1.26
C ALA A 287 -1.83 -7.89 -0.40
N ALA A 288 -2.34 -8.91 0.26
CA ALA A 288 -1.51 -9.90 0.98
C ALA A 288 -0.59 -10.67 0.04
N ALA A 289 -1.07 -11.12 -1.12
CA ALA A 289 -0.24 -11.79 -2.12
C ALA A 289 0.89 -10.89 -2.65
N ILE A 290 0.63 -9.58 -2.80
CA ILE A 290 1.65 -8.60 -3.18
C ILE A 290 2.72 -8.45 -2.06
N LEU A 291 2.31 -8.40 -0.79
CA LEU A 291 3.22 -8.35 0.36
C LEU A 291 4.06 -9.63 0.45
N PHE A 292 3.43 -10.80 0.32
CA PHE A 292 4.11 -12.09 0.34
C PHE A 292 5.18 -12.17 -0.75
N ARG A 293 4.86 -11.74 -1.98
CA ARG A 293 5.81 -11.68 -3.09
C ARG A 293 7.00 -10.78 -2.75
N ALA A 294 6.75 -9.60 -2.18
CA ALA A 294 7.81 -8.69 -1.79
C ALA A 294 8.71 -9.27 -0.70
N MET A 295 8.14 -10.05 0.24
CA MET A 295 8.94 -10.81 1.22
C MET A 295 9.83 -11.85 0.53
N CYS A 296 9.30 -12.60 -0.45
CA CYS A 296 10.07 -13.60 -1.22
C CYS A 296 11.15 -12.97 -2.11
N ASP A 297 10.98 -11.71 -2.54
CA ASP A 297 11.99 -10.97 -3.29
C ASP A 297 13.09 -10.36 -2.39
N SER A 298 12.96 -10.50 -1.06
CA SER A 298 13.95 -10.01 -0.10
C SER A 298 15.20 -10.89 -0.07
N PRO A 299 16.34 -10.39 0.41
CA PRO A 299 17.54 -11.19 0.59
C PRO A 299 17.41 -12.25 1.70
N TYR A 300 16.33 -12.22 2.48
CA TYR A 300 16.12 -13.08 3.66
C TYR A 300 15.25 -14.31 3.35
N LEU A 301 14.36 -14.22 2.33
CA LEU A 301 13.54 -15.35 1.87
C LEU A 301 13.87 -15.59 0.40
N SER A 302 14.21 -16.82 0.04
CA SER A 302 14.47 -17.17 -1.36
C SER A 302 13.27 -17.86 -2.01
N ARG A 303 13.04 -17.58 -3.28
CA ARG A 303 12.20 -18.43 -4.12
C ARG A 303 12.98 -19.70 -4.43
N GLN A 304 12.45 -20.88 -4.09
CA GLN A 304 12.93 -22.10 -4.72
C GLN A 304 12.46 -22.10 -6.17
N GLU A 305 13.40 -22.14 -7.09
CA GLU A 305 13.10 -22.58 -8.47
C GLU A 305 12.77 -24.07 -8.39
N VAL A 306 11.49 -24.39 -8.54
CA VAL A 306 11.08 -25.77 -8.74
C VAL A 306 11.47 -26.11 -10.17
N LEU A 307 12.50 -26.94 -10.33
CA LEU A 307 12.85 -27.61 -11.59
C LEU A 307 11.73 -28.55 -12.04
#